data_b461c103b5e295dc0f7f6d78d4a44f39
#
_entry.id   b461c103b5e295dc0f7f6d78d4a44f39
#
_cell.length_a   1.000
_cell.length_b   1.000
_cell.length_c   1.000
_cell.angle_alpha   90.00
_cell.angle_beta   90.00
_cell.angle_gamma   90.00
#
_symmetry.space_group_name_H-M   'P 1'
#
loop_
_entity.id
_entity.type
_entity.pdbx_description
1 polymer ?
#
loop_
_entity_poly.entity_id
_entity_poly.type
_entity_poly.pdbx_seq_one_letter_code
_entity_poly.pdbx_strand_id
1 'polypeptide(L)'
;MAKLAELLTGSSKQNLLSTIDRGDVIRMKLTPEEGITPKNEGDDSRNKYFIVLGKTSDGKLIGFVVINSQINQNLSLPLQRQHRPISASKYSFLQQDRFVDCSKLKSISLDNFVDRYNCQSFGKIDEDDLRLITDAVKSSPVETPSKLRRFGLIE
;
A
#
# COMPACT_ATOMS: atom_id res chain seq x y z
N MET A 1 1.25 22.32 -15.03
CA MET A 1 0.15 22.10 -14.05
C MET A 1 0.74 22.00 -12.65
N ALA A 2 0.19 22.73 -11.69
CA ALA A 2 0.63 22.64 -10.31
C ALA A 2 0.33 21.26 -9.72
N LYS A 3 1.22 20.78 -8.86
CA LYS A 3 1.00 19.55 -8.13
C LYS A 3 -0.10 19.74 -7.10
N LEU A 4 -0.79 18.64 -6.77
CA LEU A 4 -1.87 18.69 -5.78
C LEU A 4 -1.38 19.24 -4.44
N ALA A 5 -0.19 18.81 -3.98
CA ALA A 5 0.38 19.27 -2.72
C ALA A 5 0.61 20.78 -2.67
N GLU A 6 0.93 21.39 -3.81
CA GLU A 6 1.16 22.84 -3.90
C GLU A 6 -0.15 23.62 -3.80
N LEU A 7 -1.27 22.99 -4.13
CA LEU A 7 -2.59 23.62 -4.10
C LEU A 7 -3.30 23.46 -2.77
N LEU A 8 -2.79 22.61 -1.88
CA LEU A 8 -3.47 22.25 -0.64
C LEU A 8 -2.79 22.88 0.56
N THR A 9 -3.60 23.42 1.47
CA THR A 9 -3.15 23.82 2.81
C THR A 9 -2.97 22.56 3.68
N GLY A 10 -2.36 22.72 4.86
CA GLY A 10 -2.26 21.62 5.83
C GLY A 10 -3.63 21.03 6.20
N SER A 11 -4.66 21.89 6.33
CA SER A 11 -6.01 21.45 6.59
C SER A 11 -6.58 20.60 5.43
N SER A 12 -6.33 21.02 4.19
CA SER A 12 -6.79 20.27 3.00
C SER A 12 -6.08 18.95 2.86
N LYS A 13 -4.79 18.88 3.22
CA LYS A 13 -4.03 17.61 3.24
C LYS A 13 -4.65 16.63 4.25
N GLN A 14 -4.99 17.11 5.45
CA GLN A 14 -5.65 16.29 6.45
C GLN A 14 -7.06 15.87 6.01
N ASN A 15 -7.77 16.72 5.28
CA ASN A 15 -9.06 16.37 4.72
C ASN A 15 -8.93 15.23 3.68
N LEU A 16 -7.92 15.29 2.81
CA LEU A 16 -7.66 14.20 1.88
C LEU A 16 -7.34 12.92 2.65
N LEU A 17 -6.47 12.98 3.67
CA LEU A 17 -6.13 11.84 4.50
C LEU A 17 -7.38 11.22 5.14
N SER A 18 -8.33 12.03 5.58
CA SER A 18 -9.56 11.54 6.22
C SER A 18 -10.46 10.76 5.25
N THR A 19 -10.29 10.93 3.93
CA THR A 19 -11.05 10.19 2.93
C THR A 19 -10.39 8.86 2.57
N ILE A 20 -9.15 8.63 3.00
CA ILE A 20 -8.42 7.40 2.73
C ILE A 20 -8.63 6.45 3.89
N ASP A 21 -9.27 5.33 3.61
CA ASP A 21 -9.65 4.35 4.61
C ASP A 21 -8.93 3.03 4.40
N ARG A 22 -8.88 2.26 5.48
CA ARG A 22 -8.39 0.89 5.46
C ARG A 22 -9.15 0.08 4.41
N GLY A 23 -8.44 -0.62 3.56
CA GLY A 23 -9.01 -1.41 2.47
C GLY A 23 -9.07 -0.70 1.13
N ASP A 24 -8.84 0.62 1.10
CA ASP A 24 -8.84 1.35 -0.17
C ASP A 24 -7.72 0.84 -1.08
N VAL A 25 -8.06 0.68 -2.36
CA VAL A 25 -7.10 0.31 -3.41
C VAL A 25 -6.74 1.56 -4.19
N ILE A 26 -5.45 1.85 -4.23
CA ILE A 26 -4.93 3.06 -4.88
C ILE A 26 -3.81 2.66 -5.83
N ARG A 27 -3.65 3.42 -6.90
CA ARG A 27 -2.53 3.27 -7.84
C ARG A 27 -1.80 4.58 -7.94
N MET A 28 -0.49 4.55 -7.72
CA MET A 28 0.37 5.72 -7.88
C MET A 28 1.82 5.31 -8.07
N LYS A 29 2.66 6.28 -8.40
CA LYS A 29 4.10 6.08 -8.46
C LYS A 29 4.67 5.93 -7.06
N LEU A 30 5.41 4.85 -6.86
CA LEU A 30 6.17 4.59 -5.63
C LEU A 30 7.66 4.55 -5.98
N THR A 31 8.50 4.91 -5.01
CA THR A 31 9.94 5.04 -5.18
C THR A 31 10.68 4.16 -4.17
N PRO A 32 12.02 4.11 -4.22
CA PRO A 32 12.78 3.42 -3.18
C PRO A 32 12.52 3.93 -1.76
N GLU A 33 12.08 5.18 -1.58
CA GLU A 33 11.66 5.67 -0.26
C GLU A 33 10.53 4.84 0.33
N GLU A 34 9.64 4.31 -0.52
CA GLU A 34 8.54 3.44 -0.09
C GLU A 34 8.93 1.95 -0.17
N GLY A 35 10.19 1.65 -0.40
CA GLY A 35 10.68 0.27 -0.46
C GLY A 35 10.43 -0.42 -1.79
N ILE A 36 10.23 0.32 -2.87
CA ILE A 36 9.96 -0.24 -4.20
C ILE A 36 11.25 -0.27 -5.03
N THR A 37 11.51 -1.40 -5.68
CA THR A 37 12.61 -1.52 -6.63
C THR A 37 12.09 -1.14 -8.01
N PRO A 38 12.66 -0.11 -8.67
CA PRO A 38 12.27 0.24 -10.04
C PRO A 38 12.47 -0.92 -10.99
N LYS A 39 11.63 -0.98 -12.02
CA LYS A 39 11.62 -2.11 -12.96
C LYS A 39 12.87 -2.13 -13.85
N ASN A 40 13.30 -0.96 -14.31
CA ASN A 40 14.41 -0.83 -15.24
C ASN A 40 15.53 0.00 -14.61
N GLU A 41 16.77 -0.28 -15.03
CA GLU A 41 17.92 0.53 -14.63
C GLU A 41 17.69 1.99 -15.05
N GLY A 42 17.98 2.93 -14.16
CA GLY A 42 17.79 4.36 -14.42
C GLY A 42 16.41 4.89 -14.05
N ASP A 43 15.43 4.03 -13.80
CA ASP A 43 14.13 4.47 -13.33
C ASP A 43 14.21 4.86 -11.85
N ASP A 44 13.48 5.90 -11.46
CA ASP A 44 13.40 6.34 -10.07
C ASP A 44 12.05 6.02 -9.41
N SER A 45 11.09 5.49 -10.16
CA SER A 45 9.77 5.17 -9.66
C SER A 45 9.12 4.05 -10.45
N ARG A 46 8.03 3.52 -9.88
CA ARG A 46 7.22 2.49 -10.52
C ARG A 46 5.76 2.66 -10.10
N ASN A 47 4.85 2.64 -11.07
CA ASN A 47 3.42 2.63 -10.76
C ASN A 47 3.02 1.30 -10.15
N LYS A 48 2.35 1.35 -9.00
CA LYS A 48 1.90 0.16 -8.27
C LYS A 48 0.48 0.35 -7.78
N TYR A 49 -0.30 -0.73 -7.82
CA TYR A 49 -1.50 -0.84 -7.00
C TYR A 49 -1.09 -1.18 -5.58
N PHE A 50 -1.77 -0.61 -4.60
CA PHE A 50 -1.57 -0.98 -3.21
C PHE A 50 -2.87 -0.87 -2.42
N ILE A 51 -2.91 -1.56 -1.29
CA ILE A 51 -4.08 -1.60 -0.41
C ILE A 51 -3.70 -0.91 0.89
N VAL A 52 -4.45 0.12 1.27
CA VAL A 52 -4.23 0.84 2.53
C VAL A 52 -4.62 -0.06 3.69
N LEU A 53 -3.74 -0.21 4.67
CA LEU A 53 -4.00 -0.98 5.89
C LEU A 53 -4.11 -0.13 7.14
N GLY A 54 -3.55 1.07 7.15
CA GLY A 54 -3.65 1.91 8.33
C GLY A 54 -2.96 3.25 8.14
N LYS A 55 -3.11 4.09 9.15
CA LYS A 55 -2.51 5.42 9.19
C LYS A 55 -1.92 5.63 10.59
N THR A 56 -0.82 6.37 10.68
CA THR A 56 -0.28 6.73 11.99
C THR A 56 -1.21 7.73 12.68
N SER A 57 -1.21 7.72 14.03
CA SER A 57 -2.09 8.59 14.81
C SER A 57 -1.82 10.08 14.60
N ASP A 58 -0.57 10.42 14.23
CA ASP A 58 -0.21 11.81 13.92
C ASP A 58 -0.59 12.23 12.49
N GLY A 59 -1.13 11.30 11.68
CA GLY A 59 -1.56 11.57 10.32
C GLY A 59 -0.43 11.80 9.32
N LYS A 60 0.80 11.46 9.66
CA LYS A 60 1.96 11.74 8.82
C LYS A 60 2.33 10.62 7.86
N LEU A 61 1.93 9.38 8.16
CA LEU A 61 2.26 8.21 7.35
C LEU A 61 1.02 7.36 7.06
N ILE A 62 0.97 6.82 5.84
CA ILE A 62 -0.05 5.86 5.41
C ILE A 62 0.65 4.52 5.21
N GLY A 63 0.16 3.47 5.86
CA GLY A 63 0.67 2.11 5.75
C GLY A 63 -0.10 1.31 4.72
N PHE A 64 0.61 0.52 3.92
CA PHE A 64 -0.01 -0.22 2.83
C PHE A 64 0.79 -1.48 2.48
N VAL A 65 0.15 -2.36 1.71
CA VAL A 65 0.80 -3.51 1.07
C VAL A 65 0.62 -3.41 -0.44
N VAL A 66 1.65 -3.81 -1.20
CA VAL A 66 1.63 -3.70 -2.65
C VAL A 66 1.03 -4.93 -3.31
N ILE A 67 0.50 -4.74 -4.52
CA ILE A 67 -0.02 -5.82 -5.36
C ILE A 67 0.98 -6.04 -6.49
N ASN A 68 1.50 -7.26 -6.59
CA ASN A 68 2.50 -7.65 -7.58
C ASN A 68 1.92 -8.63 -8.58
N SER A 69 2.43 -8.60 -9.82
CA SER A 69 2.00 -9.56 -10.85
C SER A 69 2.55 -10.96 -10.60
N GLN A 70 3.69 -11.07 -9.91
CA GLN A 70 4.36 -12.34 -9.62
C GLN A 70 4.95 -12.30 -8.21
N ILE A 71 5.14 -13.49 -7.63
CA ILE A 71 5.90 -13.63 -6.38
C ILE A 71 7.39 -13.61 -6.74
N ASN A 72 8.16 -12.77 -6.04
CA ASN A 72 9.60 -12.69 -6.24
C ASN A 72 10.27 -13.99 -5.76
N GLN A 73 10.82 -14.76 -6.70
CA GLN A 73 11.44 -16.05 -6.41
C GLN A 73 12.79 -15.91 -5.70
N ASN A 74 13.34 -14.71 -5.61
CA ASN A 74 14.57 -14.43 -4.87
C ASN A 74 14.34 -14.26 -3.37
N LEU A 75 13.09 -14.14 -2.95
CA LEU A 75 12.75 -14.10 -1.52
C LEU A 75 12.92 -15.48 -0.89
N SER A 76 13.17 -15.51 0.43
CA SER A 76 13.14 -16.77 1.18
C SER A 76 11.75 -17.41 1.09
N LEU A 77 11.67 -18.73 1.26
CA LEU A 77 10.38 -19.42 1.20
C LEU A 77 9.35 -18.88 2.20
N PRO A 78 9.71 -18.57 3.47
CA PRO A 78 8.73 -17.97 4.38
C PRO A 78 8.15 -16.65 3.85
N LEU A 79 8.95 -15.80 3.19
CA LEU A 79 8.46 -14.54 2.64
C LEU A 79 7.64 -14.77 1.37
N GLN A 80 8.00 -15.75 0.54
CA GLN A 80 7.16 -16.11 -0.61
C GLN A 80 5.77 -16.55 -0.16
N ARG A 81 5.67 -17.31 0.95
CA ARG A 81 4.41 -17.79 1.50
C ARG A 81 3.54 -16.68 2.11
N GLN A 82 4.10 -15.50 2.33
CA GLN A 82 3.34 -14.34 2.80
C GLN A 82 2.58 -13.61 1.69
N HIS A 83 2.63 -14.11 0.46
CA HIS A 83 1.90 -13.55 -0.65
C HIS A 83 0.51 -14.19 -0.75
N ARG A 84 -0.52 -13.34 -0.88
CA ARG A 84 -1.91 -13.79 -0.98
C ARG A 84 -2.44 -13.56 -2.38
N PRO A 85 -3.05 -14.58 -3.02
CA PRO A 85 -3.63 -14.38 -4.35
C PRO A 85 -4.83 -13.45 -4.29
N ILE A 86 -4.98 -12.63 -5.34
CA ILE A 86 -6.13 -11.75 -5.54
C ILE A 86 -6.57 -11.91 -7.00
N SER A 87 -7.87 -12.20 -7.22
CA SER A 87 -8.33 -12.62 -8.53
C SER A 87 -8.97 -11.48 -9.33
N ALA A 88 -8.70 -11.47 -10.63
CA ALA A 88 -9.31 -10.53 -11.56
C ALA A 88 -10.81 -10.79 -11.73
N SER A 89 -11.27 -12.02 -11.49
CA SER A 89 -12.70 -12.33 -11.56
C SER A 89 -13.50 -11.69 -10.42
N LYS A 90 -12.84 -11.40 -9.29
CA LYS A 90 -13.48 -10.75 -8.14
C LYS A 90 -13.31 -9.23 -8.15
N TYR A 91 -12.18 -8.76 -8.65
CA TYR A 91 -11.83 -7.33 -8.62
C TYR A 91 -11.61 -6.80 -10.04
N SER A 92 -12.57 -6.04 -10.53
CA SER A 92 -12.59 -5.58 -11.92
C SER A 92 -11.46 -4.63 -12.30
N PHE A 93 -10.78 -4.02 -11.31
CA PHE A 93 -9.63 -3.16 -11.59
C PHE A 93 -8.39 -3.96 -12.03
N LEU A 94 -8.37 -5.27 -11.77
CA LEU A 94 -7.27 -6.14 -12.18
C LEU A 94 -7.54 -6.68 -13.59
N GLN A 95 -6.50 -6.69 -14.43
CA GLN A 95 -6.56 -7.28 -15.75
C GLN A 95 -6.21 -8.76 -15.73
N GLN A 96 -5.50 -9.21 -14.69
CA GLN A 96 -5.09 -10.60 -14.48
C GLN A 96 -4.99 -10.85 -12.98
N ASP A 97 -4.98 -12.12 -12.60
CA ASP A 97 -4.76 -12.52 -11.22
C ASP A 97 -3.38 -12.04 -10.77
N ARG A 98 -3.30 -11.58 -9.52
CA ARG A 98 -2.09 -11.02 -8.95
C ARG A 98 -1.89 -11.51 -7.52
N PHE A 99 -0.88 -10.99 -6.85
CA PHE A 99 -0.54 -11.37 -5.47
C PHE A 99 -0.36 -10.12 -4.62
N VAL A 100 -0.95 -10.15 -3.43
CA VAL A 100 -0.73 -9.12 -2.42
C VAL A 100 0.50 -9.52 -1.60
N ASP A 101 1.49 -8.65 -1.54
CA ASP A 101 2.70 -8.89 -0.74
C ASP A 101 2.43 -8.53 0.72
N CYS A 102 2.09 -9.53 1.51
CA CYS A 102 1.81 -9.36 2.95
C CYS A 102 3.05 -9.60 3.81
N SER A 103 4.25 -9.72 3.21
CA SER A 103 5.47 -9.96 3.97
C SER A 103 5.95 -8.70 4.69
N LYS A 104 5.66 -7.52 4.15
CA LYS A 104 6.14 -6.27 4.72
C LYS A 104 5.13 -5.15 4.52
N LEU A 105 4.77 -4.51 5.62
CA LEU A 105 3.98 -3.28 5.59
C LEU A 105 4.88 -2.14 5.14
N LYS A 106 4.53 -1.50 4.04
CA LYS A 106 5.25 -0.33 3.52
C LYS A 106 4.54 0.94 3.96
N SER A 107 5.21 2.07 3.83
CA SER A 107 4.60 3.34 4.19
C SER A 107 5.00 4.45 3.23
N ILE A 108 4.13 5.44 3.12
CA ILE A 108 4.37 6.66 2.36
C ILE A 108 3.98 7.85 3.24
N SER A 109 4.80 8.92 3.18
CA SER A 109 4.46 10.15 3.89
C SER A 109 3.20 10.78 3.29
N LEU A 110 2.46 11.50 4.13
CA LEU A 110 1.27 12.22 3.65
C LEU A 110 1.65 13.21 2.54
N ASP A 111 2.77 13.91 2.69
CA ASP A 111 3.23 14.87 1.68
C ASP A 111 3.48 14.21 0.34
N ASN A 112 4.18 13.08 0.32
CA ASN A 112 4.42 12.33 -0.92
C ASN A 112 3.13 11.75 -1.49
N PHE A 113 2.24 11.28 -0.62
CA PHE A 113 0.94 10.77 -1.04
C PHE A 113 0.15 11.86 -1.76
N VAL A 114 0.03 13.04 -1.15
CA VAL A 114 -0.72 14.16 -1.74
C VAL A 114 -0.09 14.59 -3.06
N ASP A 115 1.25 14.67 -3.10
CA ASP A 115 1.99 15.08 -4.29
C ASP A 115 1.77 14.14 -5.48
N ARG A 116 1.66 12.85 -5.21
CA ARG A 116 1.59 11.82 -6.27
C ARG A 116 0.19 11.31 -6.54
N TYR A 117 -0.77 11.59 -5.66
CA TYR A 117 -2.14 11.10 -5.81
C TYR A 117 -2.83 11.81 -6.98
N ASN A 118 -3.29 11.03 -7.95
CA ASN A 118 -3.98 11.54 -9.14
C ASN A 118 -5.41 11.02 -9.25
N CYS A 119 -6.04 10.79 -8.09
CA CYS A 119 -7.43 10.32 -8.00
C CYS A 119 -7.65 8.90 -8.57
N GLN A 120 -6.60 8.08 -8.66
CA GLN A 120 -6.72 6.68 -9.07
C GLN A 120 -7.03 5.80 -7.87
N SER A 121 -8.28 5.85 -7.43
CA SER A 121 -8.83 4.98 -6.40
C SER A 121 -9.81 4.00 -7.05
N PHE A 122 -9.73 2.74 -6.68
CA PHE A 122 -10.47 1.65 -7.31
C PHE A 122 -11.45 0.96 -6.35
N GLY A 123 -11.88 1.69 -5.33
CA GLY A 123 -12.80 1.16 -4.33
C GLY A 123 -12.06 0.41 -3.22
N LYS A 124 -12.76 -0.52 -2.59
CA LYS A 124 -12.24 -1.23 -1.42
C LYS A 124 -12.13 -2.73 -1.70
N ILE A 125 -11.13 -3.35 -1.08
CA ILE A 125 -11.07 -4.80 -0.92
C ILE A 125 -12.21 -5.21 0.01
N ASP A 126 -12.85 -6.37 -0.23
CA ASP A 126 -13.91 -6.83 0.65
C ASP A 126 -13.35 -7.16 2.04
N GLU A 127 -14.24 -7.19 3.02
CA GLU A 127 -13.84 -7.34 4.42
C GLU A 127 -13.13 -8.66 4.70
N ASP A 128 -13.55 -9.75 4.06
CA ASP A 128 -12.93 -11.06 4.26
C ASP A 128 -11.50 -11.08 3.74
N ASP A 129 -11.28 -10.55 2.53
CA ASP A 129 -9.94 -10.46 1.97
C ASP A 129 -9.06 -9.52 2.78
N LEU A 130 -9.62 -8.38 3.23
CA LEU A 130 -8.89 -7.43 4.05
C LEU A 130 -8.42 -8.06 5.37
N ARG A 131 -9.29 -8.86 6.00
CA ARG A 131 -8.93 -9.56 7.22
C ARG A 131 -7.81 -10.57 6.98
N LEU A 132 -7.90 -11.36 5.91
CA LEU A 132 -6.86 -12.33 5.56
C LEU A 132 -5.52 -11.64 5.29
N ILE A 133 -5.54 -10.54 4.56
CA ILE A 133 -4.34 -9.74 4.25
C ILE A 133 -3.75 -9.18 5.55
N THR A 134 -4.58 -8.59 6.40
CA THR A 134 -4.13 -8.01 7.66
C THR A 134 -3.52 -9.08 8.58
N ASP A 135 -4.18 -10.24 8.70
CA ASP A 135 -3.67 -11.33 9.51
C ASP A 135 -2.34 -11.86 8.97
N ALA A 136 -2.19 -11.93 7.65
CA ALA A 136 -0.91 -12.34 7.04
C ALA A 136 0.21 -11.34 7.36
N VAL A 137 -0.06 -10.04 7.29
CA VAL A 137 0.93 -9.01 7.66
C VAL A 137 1.32 -9.14 9.13
N LYS A 138 0.34 -9.33 10.01
CA LYS A 138 0.59 -9.47 11.46
C LYS A 138 1.42 -10.70 11.78
N SER A 139 1.35 -11.74 10.96
CA SER A 139 2.11 -12.98 11.17
C SER A 139 3.45 -13.01 10.43
N SER A 140 3.79 -11.97 9.69
CA SER A 140 5.02 -11.95 8.91
C SER A 140 6.25 -11.97 9.82
N PRO A 141 7.26 -12.81 9.51
CA PRO A 141 8.47 -12.90 10.33
C PRO A 141 9.35 -11.65 10.31
N VAL A 142 9.12 -10.73 9.34
CA VAL A 142 9.93 -9.50 9.23
C VAL A 142 9.21 -8.28 9.82
N GLU A 143 7.96 -8.41 10.27
CA GLU A 143 7.26 -7.31 10.91
C GLU A 143 7.46 -7.31 12.42
N THR A 144 7.36 -6.13 13.02
CA THR A 144 7.54 -5.94 14.47
C THR A 144 6.25 -5.45 15.11
N PRO A 145 6.01 -5.80 16.40
CA PRO A 145 4.85 -5.27 17.10
C PRO A 145 4.81 -3.74 17.17
N SER A 146 5.96 -3.11 17.32
CA SER A 146 6.06 -1.65 17.35
C SER A 146 5.52 -1.01 16.07
N LYS A 147 5.93 -1.54 14.92
CA LYS A 147 5.46 -1.03 13.62
C LYS A 147 3.98 -1.30 13.42
N LEU A 148 3.52 -2.50 13.78
CA LEU A 148 2.11 -2.86 13.64
C LEU A 148 1.21 -1.95 14.49
N ARG A 149 1.64 -1.62 15.73
CA ARG A 149 0.92 -0.67 16.58
C ARG A 149 0.88 0.73 15.98
N ARG A 150 2.01 1.16 15.42
CA ARG A 150 2.13 2.49 14.84
C ARG A 150 1.08 2.74 13.76
N PHE A 151 0.74 1.72 12.98
CA PHE A 151 -0.27 1.80 11.92
C PHE A 151 -1.65 1.28 12.33
N GLY A 152 -1.83 0.96 13.61
CA GLY A 152 -3.13 0.59 14.14
C GLY A 152 -3.59 -0.84 13.83
N LEU A 153 -2.67 -1.73 13.41
CA LEU A 153 -3.02 -3.11 13.10
C LEU A 153 -3.15 -3.98 14.36
N ILE A 154 -2.49 -3.59 15.43
CA ILE A 154 -2.62 -4.21 16.77
C ILE A 154 -2.72 -3.10 17.82
N GLU A 155 -3.17 -3.45 19.02
CA GLU A 155 -3.25 -2.54 20.15
C GLU A 155 -1.93 -2.39 20.90
#